data_771c39d45997062357d35ba476b8a12a
#
_entry.id   771c39d45997062357d35ba476b8a12a
#
_cell.length_a   1.000
_cell.length_b   1.000
_cell.length_c   1.000
_cell.angle_alpha   90.00
_cell.angle_beta   90.00
_cell.angle_gamma   90.00
#
_symmetry.space_group_name_H-M   'P 1'
#
loop_
_entity.id
_entity.type
_entity.pdbx_description
1 polymer ?
#
loop_
_entity_poly.entity_id
_entity_poly.type
_entity_poly.pdbx_seq_one_letter_code
_entity_poly.pdbx_strand_id
1 'polypeptide(L)'
;MGGRTNRTLIVDDDDDMRFLLRVLIEAANEGLSVAAEASNAVEAIAQWREHQPDVVVLDHRMPDRTGLEVAAEMLAEHPGQSIILFSAYLDDDTIARADELGVRACLSKDDYDELPAVLWRYGPAA
;
A
#
# COMPACT_ATOMS: atom_id res chain seq x y z
N MET A 1 4.17 25.83 -7.81
CA MET A 1 3.68 25.28 -7.79
C MET A 1 3.52 24.14 -7.39
N GLY A 2 2.94 23.76 -6.96
CA GLY A 2 2.79 22.59 -6.21
C GLY A 2 3.22 21.38 -6.98
N GLY A 3 4.21 20.72 -6.49
CA GLY A 3 4.57 19.43 -7.00
C GLY A 3 3.46 18.42 -6.75
N ARG A 4 3.58 17.25 -7.36
CA ARG A 4 2.71 16.12 -7.07
C ARG A 4 2.90 15.73 -5.61
N THR A 5 1.81 15.37 -4.97
CA THR A 5 1.85 14.77 -3.65
C THR A 5 1.40 13.32 -3.74
N ASN A 6 1.99 12.49 -2.94
CA ASN A 6 1.66 11.07 -2.87
C ASN A 6 1.54 10.70 -1.40
N ARG A 7 0.30 10.63 -0.94
CA ARG A 7 -0.02 10.34 0.45
C ARG A 7 -0.31 8.85 0.57
N THR A 8 0.48 8.17 1.38
CA THR A 8 0.47 6.71 1.47
C THR A 8 -0.16 6.22 2.77
N LEU A 9 -1.03 5.23 2.67
CA LEU A 9 -1.48 4.44 3.82
C LEU A 9 -0.63 3.18 3.87
N ILE A 10 0.02 2.93 5.00
CA ILE A 10 0.83 1.73 5.21
C ILE A 10 0.02 0.75 6.06
N VAL A 11 -0.20 -0.45 5.54
CA VAL A 11 -0.94 -1.51 6.23
C VAL A 11 -0.03 -2.72 6.41
N ASP A 12 0.36 -3.00 7.65
CA ASP A 12 1.21 -4.13 8.00
C ASP A 12 1.05 -4.43 9.48
N ASP A 13 0.93 -5.69 9.86
CA ASP A 13 0.78 -6.06 11.26
C ASP A 13 2.11 -6.04 12.04
N ASP A 14 3.24 -5.90 11.34
CA ASP A 14 4.56 -5.81 11.95
C ASP A 14 4.93 -4.34 12.21
N ASP A 15 5.04 -3.97 13.48
CA ASP A 15 5.38 -2.60 13.89
C ASP A 15 6.73 -2.15 13.34
N ASP A 16 7.72 -3.05 13.31
CA ASP A 16 9.05 -2.73 12.82
C ASP A 16 9.04 -2.45 11.31
N MET A 17 8.25 -3.23 10.57
CA MET A 17 8.12 -2.99 9.14
C MET A 17 7.43 -1.66 8.86
N ARG A 18 6.37 -1.32 9.59
CA ARG A 18 5.72 -0.02 9.41
C ARG A 18 6.68 1.12 9.71
N PHE A 19 7.48 1.00 10.76
CA PHE A 19 8.49 2.00 11.10
C PHE A 19 9.52 2.17 9.97
N LEU A 20 10.04 1.06 9.46
CA LEU A 20 11.01 1.07 8.37
C LEU A 20 10.42 1.76 7.14
N LEU A 21 9.21 1.38 6.74
CA LEU A 21 8.57 1.97 5.55
C LEU A 21 8.34 3.47 5.73
N ARG A 22 7.91 3.89 6.92
CA ARG A 22 7.73 5.31 7.19
C ARG A 22 9.05 6.07 7.03
N VAL A 23 10.13 5.55 7.58
CA VAL A 23 11.45 6.17 7.47
C VAL A 23 11.87 6.28 6.00
N LEU A 24 11.70 5.21 5.23
CA LEU A 24 12.06 5.21 3.81
C LEU A 24 11.24 6.22 3.00
N ILE A 25 9.95 6.27 3.24
CA ILE A 25 9.06 7.19 2.52
C ILE A 25 9.40 8.64 2.85
N GLU A 26 9.55 8.95 4.13
CA GLU A 26 9.86 10.31 4.58
C GLU A 26 11.25 10.75 4.13
N ALA A 27 12.22 9.82 4.13
CA ALA A 27 13.58 10.13 3.68
C ALA A 27 13.66 10.40 2.19
N ALA A 28 12.81 9.80 1.39
CA ALA A 28 12.77 10.03 -0.05
C ALA A 28 12.37 11.48 -0.38
N ASN A 29 11.50 12.05 0.40
CA ASN A 29 11.15 13.47 0.40
C ASN A 29 10.97 14.11 -0.98
N GLU A 30 10.26 13.45 -1.86
CA GLU A 30 9.96 13.97 -3.19
C GLU A 30 8.46 14.08 -3.40
N GLY A 31 7.76 14.64 -2.39
CA GLY A 31 6.31 14.69 -2.38
C GLY A 31 5.67 13.43 -1.83
N LEU A 32 6.48 12.45 -1.38
CA LEU A 32 5.98 11.26 -0.71
C LEU A 32 5.74 11.55 0.77
N SER A 33 4.63 11.09 1.30
CA SER A 33 4.33 11.24 2.72
C SER A 33 3.48 10.08 3.21
N VAL A 34 3.50 9.84 4.51
CA VAL A 34 2.66 8.83 5.14
C VAL A 34 1.42 9.52 5.69
N ALA A 35 0.26 9.19 5.13
CA ALA A 35 -1.01 9.75 5.57
C ALA A 35 -1.52 9.06 6.83
N ALA A 36 -1.33 7.74 6.92
CA ALA A 36 -1.80 6.95 8.05
C ALA A 36 -1.14 5.57 8.05
N GLU A 37 -1.30 4.84 9.15
CA GLU A 37 -0.82 3.48 9.29
C GLU A 37 -1.93 2.62 9.91
N ALA A 38 -1.91 1.34 9.57
CA ALA A 38 -2.87 0.37 10.11
C ALA A 38 -2.18 -0.96 10.36
N SER A 39 -2.58 -1.68 11.39
CA SER A 39 -1.97 -2.95 11.77
C SER A 39 -2.83 -4.18 11.47
N ASN A 40 -4.05 -3.98 10.97
CA ASN A 40 -4.96 -5.06 10.61
C ASN A 40 -5.98 -4.55 9.59
N ALA A 41 -6.82 -5.46 9.09
CA ALA A 41 -7.78 -5.12 8.04
C ALA A 41 -8.85 -4.14 8.51
N VAL A 42 -9.33 -4.28 9.73
CA VAL A 42 -10.36 -3.37 10.27
C VAL A 42 -9.82 -1.94 10.32
N GLU A 43 -8.61 -1.77 10.87
CA GLU A 43 -7.96 -0.46 10.91
C GLU A 43 -7.68 0.07 9.52
N ALA A 44 -7.25 -0.82 8.61
CA ALA A 44 -6.92 -0.43 7.24
C ALA A 44 -8.11 0.22 6.55
N ILE A 45 -9.28 -0.41 6.63
CA ILE A 45 -10.49 0.13 6.01
C ILE A 45 -10.89 1.47 6.67
N ALA A 46 -10.83 1.53 8.00
CA ALA A 46 -11.17 2.76 8.72
C ALA A 46 -10.25 3.92 8.36
N GLN A 47 -8.94 3.68 8.36
CA GLN A 47 -7.95 4.70 8.03
C GLN A 47 -8.04 5.11 6.55
N TRP A 48 -8.33 4.16 5.68
CA TRP A 48 -8.50 4.42 4.27
C TRP A 48 -9.67 5.35 4.00
N ARG A 49 -10.80 5.09 4.64
CA ARG A 49 -11.99 5.94 4.48
C ARG A 49 -11.78 7.34 5.06
N GLU A 50 -11.11 7.43 6.20
CA GLU A 50 -10.88 8.71 6.86
C GLU A 50 -9.88 9.58 6.11
N HIS A 51 -8.77 9.01 5.68
CA HIS A 51 -7.66 9.78 5.12
C HIS A 51 -7.64 9.88 3.60
N GLN A 52 -8.36 9.02 2.91
CA GLN A 52 -8.42 9.00 1.45
C GLN A 52 -7.03 9.09 0.82
N PRO A 53 -6.15 8.09 1.09
CA PRO A 53 -4.77 8.14 0.61
C PRO A 53 -4.70 7.99 -0.91
N ASP A 54 -3.62 8.47 -1.49
CA ASP A 54 -3.36 8.32 -2.92
C ASP A 54 -2.94 6.89 -3.25
N VAL A 55 -2.16 6.27 -2.36
CA VAL A 55 -1.66 4.90 -2.54
C VAL A 55 -1.79 4.13 -1.24
N VAL A 56 -2.11 2.86 -1.33
CA VAL A 56 -2.16 1.94 -0.19
C VAL A 56 -1.04 0.90 -0.38
N VAL A 57 -0.14 0.79 0.60
CA VAL A 57 0.83 -0.30 0.68
C VAL A 57 0.23 -1.33 1.62
N LEU A 58 -0.07 -2.50 1.10
CA LEU A 58 -0.95 -3.46 1.76
C LEU A 58 -0.27 -4.82 1.92
N ASP A 59 -0.06 -5.22 3.17
CA ASP A 59 0.45 -6.54 3.50
C ASP A 59 -0.62 -7.60 3.17
N HIS A 60 -0.20 -8.75 2.67
CA HIS A 60 -1.12 -9.81 2.33
C HIS A 60 -1.55 -10.63 3.56
N ARG A 61 -0.63 -10.86 4.49
CA ARG A 61 -0.93 -11.70 5.66
C ARG A 61 -1.18 -10.85 6.89
N MET A 62 -2.45 -10.75 7.25
CA MET A 62 -2.87 -10.04 8.45
C MET A 62 -3.71 -10.97 9.32
N PRO A 63 -3.82 -10.69 10.63
CA PRO A 63 -4.50 -11.64 11.54
C PRO A 63 -6.00 -11.81 11.26
N ASP A 64 -6.66 -10.80 10.72
CA ASP A 64 -8.12 -10.83 10.55
C ASP A 64 -8.57 -11.12 9.10
N ARG A 65 -7.85 -10.63 8.09
CA ARG A 65 -8.19 -10.85 6.67
C ARG A 65 -6.92 -10.81 5.84
N THR A 66 -6.98 -11.37 4.63
CA THR A 66 -5.85 -11.25 3.69
C THR A 66 -5.84 -9.87 3.03
N GLY A 67 -4.66 -9.46 2.56
CA GLY A 67 -4.53 -8.22 1.81
C GLY A 67 -5.38 -8.19 0.56
N LEU A 68 -5.50 -9.32 -0.15
CA LEU A 68 -6.34 -9.38 -1.35
C LEU A 68 -7.82 -9.19 -1.04
N GLU A 69 -8.29 -9.69 0.11
CA GLU A 69 -9.66 -9.44 0.53
C GLU A 69 -9.90 -7.96 0.82
N VAL A 70 -8.94 -7.30 1.48
CA VAL A 70 -9.02 -5.87 1.75
C VAL A 70 -8.98 -5.07 0.45
N ALA A 71 -8.07 -5.45 -0.47
CA ALA A 71 -7.97 -4.80 -1.78
C ALA A 71 -9.28 -4.91 -2.55
N ALA A 72 -9.91 -6.08 -2.53
CA ALA A 72 -11.19 -6.28 -3.21
C ALA A 72 -12.26 -5.34 -2.67
N GLU A 73 -12.32 -5.16 -1.36
CA GLU A 73 -13.29 -4.25 -0.75
C GLU A 73 -13.00 -2.80 -1.14
N MET A 74 -11.75 -2.37 -1.07
CA MET A 74 -11.36 -1.00 -1.44
C MET A 74 -11.68 -0.71 -2.90
N LEU A 75 -11.35 -1.64 -3.80
CA LEU A 75 -11.55 -1.46 -5.23
C LEU A 75 -13.01 -1.55 -5.62
N ALA A 76 -13.84 -2.26 -4.86
CA ALA A 76 -15.29 -2.25 -5.08
C ALA A 76 -15.88 -0.87 -4.79
N GLU A 77 -15.39 -0.19 -3.74
CA GLU A 77 -15.86 1.16 -3.39
C GLU A 77 -15.22 2.24 -4.27
N HIS A 78 -13.95 2.07 -4.62
CA HIS A 78 -13.18 3.08 -5.36
C HIS A 78 -12.28 2.37 -6.39
N PRO A 79 -12.80 2.11 -7.59
CA PRO A 79 -12.05 1.33 -8.61
C PRO A 79 -10.72 1.95 -9.04
N GLY A 80 -10.56 3.26 -8.86
CA GLY A 80 -9.32 3.96 -9.21
C GLY A 80 -8.23 3.94 -8.14
N GLN A 81 -8.51 3.32 -6.98
CA GLN A 81 -7.52 3.31 -5.89
C GLN A 81 -6.25 2.58 -6.29
N SER A 82 -5.11 3.24 -6.10
CA SER A 82 -3.82 2.62 -6.32
C SER A 82 -3.44 1.79 -5.10
N ILE A 83 -3.19 0.51 -5.30
CA ILE A 83 -2.82 -0.43 -4.25
C ILE A 83 -1.57 -1.18 -4.68
N ILE A 84 -0.58 -1.24 -3.78
CA ILE A 84 0.64 -2.01 -3.94
C ILE A 84 0.57 -3.14 -2.90
N LEU A 85 0.55 -4.38 -3.35
CA LEU A 85 0.61 -5.52 -2.44
C LEU A 85 2.07 -5.74 -2.05
N PHE A 86 2.35 -5.69 -0.75
CA PHE A 86 3.71 -5.75 -0.23
C PHE A 86 3.79 -6.93 0.73
N SER A 87 4.43 -8.03 0.31
CA SER A 87 4.37 -9.28 1.05
C SER A 87 5.73 -9.97 1.13
N ALA A 88 5.95 -10.67 2.24
CA ALA A 88 7.15 -11.47 2.42
C ALA A 88 7.15 -12.70 1.50
N TYR A 89 5.97 -13.15 1.08
CA TYR A 89 5.83 -14.32 0.22
C TYR A 89 4.82 -14.02 -0.90
N LEU A 90 5.33 -13.97 -2.11
CA LEU A 90 4.51 -13.74 -3.30
C LEU A 90 4.66 -14.93 -4.24
N ASP A 91 3.63 -15.76 -4.34
CA ASP A 91 3.58 -16.84 -5.31
C ASP A 91 2.84 -16.38 -6.57
N ASP A 92 2.96 -17.19 -7.63
CA ASP A 92 2.35 -16.84 -8.93
C ASP A 92 0.83 -16.70 -8.83
N ASP A 93 0.18 -17.52 -8.02
CA ASP A 93 -1.26 -17.46 -7.85
C ASP A 93 -1.69 -16.15 -7.19
N THR A 94 -1.00 -15.73 -6.14
CA THR A 94 -1.29 -14.47 -5.45
C THR A 94 -1.09 -13.28 -6.39
N ILE A 95 -0.01 -13.28 -7.15
CA ILE A 95 0.28 -12.21 -8.11
C ILE A 95 -0.80 -12.15 -9.18
N ALA A 96 -1.21 -13.30 -9.72
CA ALA A 96 -2.26 -13.34 -10.75
C ALA A 96 -3.60 -12.82 -10.21
N ARG A 97 -3.96 -13.21 -8.99
CA ARG A 97 -5.20 -12.75 -8.36
C ARG A 97 -5.17 -11.26 -8.08
N ALA A 98 -4.03 -10.74 -7.65
CA ALA A 98 -3.85 -9.31 -7.41
C ALA A 98 -4.06 -8.53 -8.71
N ASP A 99 -3.45 -9.00 -9.80
CA ASP A 99 -3.60 -8.37 -11.10
C ASP A 99 -5.05 -8.36 -11.57
N GLU A 100 -5.75 -9.47 -11.42
CA GLU A 100 -7.17 -9.58 -11.79
C GLU A 100 -8.05 -8.61 -11.00
N LEU A 101 -7.73 -8.37 -9.74
CA LEU A 101 -8.48 -7.43 -8.90
C LEU A 101 -8.23 -5.97 -9.27
N GLY A 102 -7.13 -5.67 -9.91
CA GLY A 102 -6.74 -4.29 -10.21
C GLY A 102 -5.69 -3.72 -9.27
N VAL A 103 -5.02 -4.57 -8.48
CA VAL A 103 -3.85 -4.16 -7.70
C VAL A 103 -2.75 -3.74 -8.68
N ARG A 104 -2.15 -2.57 -8.45
CA ARG A 104 -1.24 -1.95 -9.42
C ARG A 104 0.10 -2.65 -9.52
N ALA A 105 0.62 -3.15 -8.41
CA ALA A 105 1.89 -3.86 -8.39
C ALA A 105 1.99 -4.74 -7.16
N CYS A 106 2.88 -5.73 -7.24
CA CYS A 106 3.26 -6.56 -6.11
C CYS A 106 4.75 -6.36 -5.87
N LEU A 107 5.14 -6.17 -4.61
CA LEU A 107 6.53 -5.98 -4.24
C LEU A 107 6.86 -6.91 -3.08
N SER A 108 7.98 -7.64 -3.20
CA SER A 108 8.46 -8.47 -2.10
C SER A 108 8.99 -7.60 -0.97
N LYS A 109 8.75 -8.01 0.28
CA LYS A 109 9.32 -7.31 1.44
C LYS A 109 10.85 -7.34 1.44
N ASP A 110 11.46 -8.30 0.74
CA ASP A 110 12.92 -8.33 0.57
C ASP A 110 13.43 -7.14 -0.24
N ASP A 111 12.58 -6.57 -1.07
CA ASP A 111 12.92 -5.43 -1.93
C ASP A 111 12.36 -4.12 -1.39
N TYR A 112 12.27 -3.97 -0.07
CA TYR A 112 11.66 -2.82 0.58
C TYR A 112 12.31 -1.49 0.17
N ASP A 113 13.59 -1.50 -0.17
CA ASP A 113 14.33 -0.31 -0.59
C ASP A 113 13.83 0.25 -1.95
N GLU A 114 13.12 -0.58 -2.72
CA GLU A 114 12.54 -0.14 -3.99
C GLU A 114 11.19 0.56 -3.81
N LEU A 115 10.62 0.52 -2.60
CA LEU A 115 9.28 1.03 -2.38
C LEU A 115 9.09 2.49 -2.79
N PRO A 116 9.99 3.44 -2.46
CA PRO A 116 9.80 4.84 -2.89
C PRO A 116 9.64 4.98 -4.40
N ALA A 117 10.45 4.26 -5.19
CA ALA A 117 10.34 4.30 -6.65
C ALA A 117 9.02 3.69 -7.14
N VAL A 118 8.58 2.61 -6.51
CA VAL A 118 7.30 1.95 -6.83
C VAL A 118 6.14 2.90 -6.52
N LEU A 119 6.18 3.60 -5.40
CA LEU A 119 5.15 4.57 -5.05
C LEU A 119 5.04 5.69 -6.09
N TRP A 120 6.17 6.17 -6.61
CA TRP A 120 6.16 7.17 -7.66
C TRP A 120 5.58 6.63 -8.96
N ARG A 121 5.96 5.41 -9.34
CA ARG A 121 5.53 4.79 -10.60
C ARG A 121 4.03 4.53 -10.61
N TYR A 122 3.47 4.06 -9.50
CA TYR A 122 2.08 3.63 -9.41
C TYR A 122 1.22 4.56 -8.57
N GLY A 123 1.74 5.73 -8.20
CA GLY A 123 0.97 6.74 -7.50
C GLY A 123 -0.03 7.44 -8.41
N PRO A 124 -0.70 8.46 -7.89
CA PRO A 124 -1.70 9.18 -8.67
C PRO A 124 -1.05 9.89 -9.85
N ALA A 125 -1.79 10.00 -10.94
CA ALA A 125 -1.35 10.77 -12.09
C ALA A 125 -1.18 12.24 -11.70
N ALA A 126 -0.20 12.88 -12.30
CA ALA A 126 0.05 14.29 -12.07
C ALA A 126 -1.11 15.15 -12.58
#